data_0db4af60b25a682f150ffd8f07943dba
#
_entry.id   0db4af60b25a682f150ffd8f07943dba
#
_cell.length_a   1.000
_cell.length_b   1.000
_cell.length_c   1.000
_cell.angle_alpha   90.00
_cell.angle_beta   90.00
_cell.angle_gamma   90.00
#
_symmetry.space_group_name_H-M   'P 1'
#
loop_
_entity.id
_entity.type
_entity.pdbx_description
1 polymer ?
#
loop_
_entity_poly.entity_id
_entity_poly.type
_entity_poly.pdbx_seq_one_letter_code
_entity_poly.pdbx_strand_id
1 'polypeptide(L)'
;MFKKLCQAALFAGILMPTLIAGSLVAQAQEAKMHRVVIQVTEDDLGAMNRALGNAMNAQEYYSAKGEELTVEIVTYGPGITMLRDDISPVKDRIAEAKMSVPNLTLSMCNNSKMGAEQREGKEIPVISSAQVVPAGIVRVMELQEEGYTYAKP
;
A
#
# COMPACT_ATOMS: atom_id res chain seq x y z
N MET A 1 -65.46 47.72 55.26
CA MET A 1 -64.40 47.36 56.23
C MET A 1 -63.42 46.44 55.54
N PHE A 2 -62.15 46.76 55.58
CA PHE A 2 -60.98 46.12 55.10
C PHE A 2 -60.74 45.91 53.56
N LYS A 3 -59.97 46.85 53.04
CA LYS A 3 -59.20 46.81 51.81
C LYS A 3 -58.06 45.78 51.97
N LYS A 4 -57.85 44.91 50.98
CA LYS A 4 -56.57 44.23 50.81
C LYS A 4 -56.00 44.53 49.45
N LEU A 5 -54.88 45.25 49.45
CA LEU A 5 -54.01 45.47 48.30
C LEU A 5 -53.41 44.13 47.84
N CYS A 6 -53.54 43.84 46.55
CA CYS A 6 -52.70 42.84 45.92
C CYS A 6 -51.56 43.57 45.14
N GLN A 7 -50.36 43.36 45.62
CA GLN A 7 -49.13 43.76 44.88
C GLN A 7 -48.88 42.74 43.78
N ALA A 8 -48.82 43.20 42.55
CA ALA A 8 -48.36 42.42 41.40
C ALA A 8 -46.84 42.52 41.32
N ALA A 9 -46.15 41.38 41.46
CA ALA A 9 -44.71 41.29 41.22
C ALA A 9 -44.44 40.96 39.76
N LEU A 10 -43.82 41.88 39.02
CA LEU A 10 -43.30 41.64 37.69
C LEU A 10 -42.02 40.81 37.78
N PHE A 11 -42.04 39.57 37.30
CA PHE A 11 -40.85 38.81 37.04
C PHE A 11 -40.37 39.09 35.60
N ALA A 12 -39.31 39.86 35.49
CA ALA A 12 -38.58 40.06 34.22
C ALA A 12 -37.72 38.82 33.99
N GLY A 13 -38.16 37.93 33.08
CA GLY A 13 -37.36 36.81 32.62
C GLY A 13 -36.26 37.26 31.67
N ILE A 14 -35.00 37.16 32.10
CA ILE A 14 -33.84 37.39 31.27
C ILE A 14 -33.65 36.12 30.41
N LEU A 15 -33.98 36.21 29.12
CA LEU A 15 -33.67 35.19 28.12
C LEU A 15 -32.19 35.27 27.76
N MET A 16 -31.34 34.39 28.31
CA MET A 16 -29.96 34.25 27.86
C MET A 16 -29.93 33.42 26.55
N PRO A 17 -29.35 33.92 25.47
CA PRO A 17 -29.11 33.11 24.28
C PRO A 17 -27.97 32.14 24.55
N THR A 18 -28.26 30.84 24.65
CA THR A 18 -27.26 29.77 24.64
C THR A 18 -26.62 29.71 23.24
N LEU A 19 -25.40 30.24 23.11
CA LEU A 19 -24.54 30.00 21.96
C LEU A 19 -24.16 28.50 21.96
N ILE A 20 -24.82 27.69 21.12
CA ILE A 20 -24.40 26.36 20.79
C ILE A 20 -23.19 26.50 19.86
N ALA A 21 -21.99 26.49 20.43
CA ALA A 21 -20.75 26.31 19.66
C ALA A 21 -20.78 24.89 19.08
N GLY A 22 -21.26 24.78 17.84
CA GLY A 22 -21.17 23.56 17.06
C GLY A 22 -19.69 23.25 16.80
N SER A 23 -19.13 22.29 17.54
CA SER A 23 -17.83 21.71 17.23
C SER A 23 -17.94 21.03 15.87
N LEU A 24 -17.39 21.67 14.82
CA LEU A 24 -17.09 21.03 13.54
C LEU A 24 -16.02 19.98 13.83
N VAL A 25 -16.44 18.76 14.16
CA VAL A 25 -15.56 17.60 14.11
C VAL A 25 -15.28 17.37 12.63
N ALA A 26 -14.12 17.85 12.17
CA ALA A 26 -13.61 17.47 10.86
C ALA A 26 -13.41 15.96 10.91
N GLN A 27 -14.32 15.20 10.30
CA GLN A 27 -14.10 13.79 10.01
C GLN A 27 -12.91 13.73 9.06
N ALA A 28 -11.73 13.39 9.58
CA ALA A 28 -10.62 12.98 8.74
C ALA A 28 -11.11 11.75 7.98
N GLN A 29 -11.40 11.92 6.69
CA GLN A 29 -11.76 10.82 5.81
C GLN A 29 -10.50 9.96 5.71
N GLU A 30 -10.55 8.74 6.28
CA GLU A 30 -9.46 7.79 6.14
C GLU A 30 -9.14 7.64 4.65
N ALA A 31 -7.89 7.90 4.29
CA ALA A 31 -7.45 7.76 2.90
C ALA A 31 -7.69 6.32 2.47
N LYS A 32 -8.42 6.14 1.37
CA LYS A 32 -8.71 4.82 0.84
C LYS A 32 -7.40 4.15 0.43
N MET A 33 -7.15 2.95 0.98
CA MET A 33 -5.93 2.17 0.72
C MET A 33 -6.19 1.12 -0.35
N HIS A 34 -5.36 1.12 -1.37
CA HIS A 34 -5.34 0.11 -2.44
C HIS A 34 -4.16 -0.82 -2.26
N ARG A 35 -4.33 -2.09 -2.64
CA ARG A 35 -3.29 -3.11 -2.51
C ARG A 35 -3.23 -3.92 -3.79
N VAL A 36 -2.03 -4.12 -4.34
CA VAL A 36 -1.83 -4.94 -5.52
C VAL A 36 -0.62 -5.84 -5.36
N VAL A 37 -0.77 -7.11 -5.72
CA VAL A 37 0.34 -8.05 -5.91
C VAL A 37 0.57 -8.24 -7.40
N ILE A 38 1.81 -8.04 -7.86
CA ILE A 38 2.23 -8.22 -9.23
C ILE A 38 3.15 -9.43 -9.29
N GLN A 39 2.77 -10.43 -10.07
CA GLN A 39 3.53 -11.67 -10.22
C GLN A 39 4.48 -11.60 -11.41
N VAL A 40 5.76 -11.95 -11.22
CA VAL A 40 6.75 -12.09 -12.30
C VAL A 40 7.33 -13.51 -12.27
N THR A 41 7.07 -14.29 -13.30
CA THR A 41 7.49 -15.70 -13.41
C THR A 41 8.45 -15.95 -14.56
N GLU A 42 8.51 -15.07 -15.52
CA GLU A 42 9.33 -15.19 -16.71
C GLU A 42 10.65 -14.43 -16.56
N ASP A 43 11.73 -14.98 -17.11
CA ASP A 43 13.01 -14.28 -17.35
C ASP A 43 12.89 -13.47 -18.64
N ASP A 44 12.04 -12.43 -18.61
CA ASP A 44 11.74 -11.56 -19.72
C ASP A 44 11.87 -10.09 -19.31
N LEU A 45 12.76 -9.38 -19.99
CA LEU A 45 13.01 -7.95 -19.71
C LEU A 45 11.74 -7.11 -19.86
N GLY A 46 10.89 -7.44 -20.85
CA GLY A 46 9.63 -6.73 -21.06
C GLY A 46 8.65 -6.92 -19.90
N ALA A 47 8.51 -8.16 -19.39
CA ALA A 47 7.66 -8.45 -18.24
C ALA A 47 8.17 -7.74 -16.98
N MET A 48 9.48 -7.76 -16.72
CA MET A 48 10.08 -7.06 -15.58
C MET A 48 9.84 -5.55 -15.65
N ASN A 49 10.06 -4.94 -16.81
CA ASN A 49 9.80 -3.51 -17.01
C ASN A 49 8.31 -3.16 -16.90
N ARG A 50 7.41 -4.01 -17.41
CA ARG A 50 5.95 -3.80 -17.25
C ARG A 50 5.53 -3.89 -15.79
N ALA A 51 6.07 -4.84 -15.00
CA ALA A 51 5.77 -4.96 -13.59
C ALA A 51 6.12 -3.67 -12.82
N LEU A 52 7.32 -3.13 -13.02
CA LEU A 52 7.77 -1.88 -12.41
C LEU A 52 6.96 -0.67 -12.92
N GLY A 53 6.72 -0.60 -14.23
CA GLY A 53 5.92 0.47 -14.84
C GLY A 53 4.48 0.48 -14.32
N ASN A 54 3.85 -0.69 -14.21
CA ASN A 54 2.49 -0.82 -13.66
C ASN A 54 2.41 -0.36 -12.20
N ALA A 55 3.43 -0.69 -11.39
CA ALA A 55 3.50 -0.22 -10.00
C ALA A 55 3.60 1.32 -9.93
N MET A 56 4.47 1.93 -10.74
CA MET A 56 4.63 3.39 -10.79
C MET A 56 3.38 4.10 -11.32
N ASN A 57 2.78 3.59 -12.39
CA ASN A 57 1.54 4.16 -12.96
C ASN A 57 0.38 4.09 -11.97
N ALA A 58 0.23 2.98 -11.26
CA ALA A 58 -0.80 2.84 -10.23
C ALA A 58 -0.56 3.82 -9.07
N GLN A 59 0.70 3.98 -8.63
CA GLN A 59 1.07 4.93 -7.60
C GLN A 59 0.73 6.37 -8.00
N GLU A 60 1.10 6.78 -9.21
CA GLU A 60 0.78 8.10 -9.74
C GLU A 60 -0.74 8.35 -9.75
N TYR A 61 -1.50 7.39 -10.26
CA TYR A 61 -2.96 7.49 -10.35
C TYR A 61 -3.65 7.65 -8.99
N TYR A 62 -3.26 6.84 -7.99
CA TYR A 62 -3.88 6.91 -6.66
C TYR A 62 -3.40 8.11 -5.85
N SER A 63 -2.12 8.48 -5.97
CA SER A 63 -1.58 9.69 -5.34
C SER A 63 -2.29 10.96 -5.84
N ALA A 64 -2.62 11.05 -7.13
CA ALA A 64 -3.36 12.18 -7.68
C ALA A 64 -4.78 12.32 -7.10
N LYS A 65 -5.31 11.25 -6.49
CA LYS A 65 -6.62 11.23 -5.80
C LYS A 65 -6.50 11.41 -4.28
N GLY A 66 -5.29 11.51 -3.74
CA GLY A 66 -5.06 11.49 -2.30
C GLY A 66 -5.33 10.13 -1.65
N GLU A 67 -5.28 9.05 -2.43
CA GLU A 67 -5.48 7.67 -1.98
C GLU A 67 -4.13 6.96 -1.85
N GLU A 68 -4.02 6.01 -0.92
CA GLU A 68 -2.79 5.26 -0.68
C GLU A 68 -2.72 3.98 -1.51
N LEU A 69 -1.50 3.57 -1.90
CA LEU A 69 -1.25 2.33 -2.60
C LEU A 69 -0.12 1.54 -1.92
N THR A 70 -0.33 0.24 -1.77
CA THR A 70 0.71 -0.74 -1.41
C THR A 70 0.89 -1.71 -2.56
N VAL A 71 2.12 -1.94 -2.96
CA VAL A 71 2.48 -2.85 -4.05
C VAL A 71 3.45 -3.90 -3.55
N GLU A 72 3.20 -5.17 -3.83
CA GLU A 72 4.21 -6.22 -3.70
C GLU A 72 4.45 -6.88 -5.05
N ILE A 73 5.71 -6.90 -5.52
CA ILE A 73 6.13 -7.65 -6.70
C ILE A 73 6.74 -8.95 -6.21
N VAL A 74 6.10 -10.08 -6.56
CA VAL A 74 6.54 -11.42 -6.17
C VAL A 74 7.15 -12.14 -7.37
N THR A 75 8.42 -12.53 -7.24
CA THR A 75 9.15 -13.23 -8.31
C THR A 75 9.37 -14.69 -7.94
N TYR A 76 9.11 -15.61 -8.88
CA TYR A 76 9.43 -17.04 -8.75
C TYR A 76 9.66 -17.68 -10.12
N GLY A 77 10.07 -18.98 -10.13
CA GLY A 77 10.54 -19.61 -11.36
C GLY A 77 11.70 -18.83 -11.98
N PRO A 78 11.76 -18.73 -13.32
CA PRO A 78 12.77 -17.92 -14.02
C PRO A 78 12.73 -16.42 -13.68
N GLY A 79 11.58 -15.89 -13.27
CA GLY A 79 11.40 -14.48 -12.90
C GLY A 79 12.25 -13.99 -11.74
N ILE A 80 12.86 -14.89 -10.94
CA ILE A 80 13.80 -14.49 -9.89
C ILE A 80 15.00 -13.71 -10.42
N THR A 81 15.34 -13.84 -11.72
CA THR A 81 16.38 -13.06 -12.40
C THR A 81 16.21 -11.56 -12.15
N MET A 82 14.97 -11.08 -12.08
CA MET A 82 14.64 -9.69 -11.77
C MET A 82 15.29 -9.18 -10.48
N LEU A 83 15.38 -10.02 -9.45
CA LEU A 83 15.83 -9.62 -8.10
C LEU A 83 17.21 -10.19 -7.74
N ARG A 84 17.91 -10.81 -8.68
CA ARG A 84 19.29 -11.28 -8.50
C ARG A 84 20.26 -10.12 -8.59
N ASP A 85 21.14 -9.97 -7.59
CA ASP A 85 22.10 -8.86 -7.60
C ASP A 85 23.24 -9.06 -8.63
N ASP A 86 23.55 -10.30 -9.00
CA ASP A 86 24.61 -10.59 -9.97
C ASP A 86 24.20 -10.33 -11.43
N ILE A 87 22.94 -10.56 -11.81
CA ILE A 87 22.53 -10.55 -13.22
C ILE A 87 21.25 -9.77 -13.55
N SER A 88 20.57 -9.17 -12.58
CA SER A 88 19.33 -8.45 -12.86
C SER A 88 19.52 -7.37 -13.92
N PRO A 89 18.73 -7.39 -15.01
CA PRO A 89 18.84 -6.39 -16.08
C PRO A 89 18.08 -5.10 -15.76
N VAL A 90 17.38 -5.03 -14.60
CA VAL A 90 16.48 -3.92 -14.25
C VAL A 90 16.81 -3.24 -12.93
N LYS A 91 18.05 -3.34 -12.44
CA LYS A 91 18.44 -2.76 -11.14
C LYS A 91 18.15 -1.27 -11.04
N ASP A 92 18.51 -0.50 -12.06
CA ASP A 92 18.28 0.95 -12.07
C ASP A 92 16.79 1.28 -12.07
N ARG A 93 15.99 0.51 -12.80
CA ARG A 93 14.52 0.64 -12.80
C ARG A 93 13.91 0.25 -11.44
N ILE A 94 14.47 -0.72 -10.75
CA ILE A 94 14.06 -1.08 -9.38
C ILE A 94 14.34 0.08 -8.42
N ALA A 95 15.53 0.70 -8.53
CA ALA A 95 15.87 1.86 -7.70
C ALA A 95 14.91 3.04 -7.96
N GLU A 96 14.60 3.33 -9.22
CA GLU A 96 13.60 4.34 -9.60
C GLU A 96 12.20 4.02 -9.03
N ALA A 97 11.74 2.77 -9.19
CA ALA A 97 10.44 2.35 -8.67
C ALA A 97 10.35 2.43 -7.14
N LYS A 98 11.43 2.08 -6.43
CA LYS A 98 11.51 2.22 -4.95
C LYS A 98 11.43 3.68 -4.50
N MET A 99 11.93 4.61 -5.27
CA MET A 99 11.79 6.06 -4.99
C MET A 99 10.39 6.57 -5.31
N SER A 100 9.78 6.05 -6.38
CA SER A 100 8.47 6.52 -6.88
C SER A 100 7.30 5.90 -6.15
N VAL A 101 7.44 4.68 -5.61
CA VAL A 101 6.39 3.90 -4.94
C VAL A 101 6.82 3.64 -3.49
N PRO A 102 6.44 4.49 -2.53
CA PRO A 102 6.92 4.41 -1.14
C PRO A 102 6.64 3.06 -0.47
N ASN A 103 5.49 2.44 -0.76
CA ASN A 103 5.07 1.16 -0.19
C ASN A 103 5.29 0.00 -1.17
N LEU A 104 6.41 0.01 -1.94
CA LEU A 104 6.81 -1.09 -2.80
C LEU A 104 7.60 -2.14 -2.01
N THR A 105 7.12 -3.37 -2.02
CA THR A 105 7.84 -4.56 -1.54
C THR A 105 8.25 -5.42 -2.72
N LEU A 106 9.47 -5.96 -2.66
CA LEU A 106 10.01 -6.88 -3.66
C LEU A 106 10.32 -8.22 -2.98
N SER A 107 9.72 -9.31 -3.46
CA SER A 107 9.78 -10.63 -2.82
C SER A 107 10.28 -11.69 -3.79
N MET A 108 11.41 -12.33 -3.44
CA MET A 108 11.97 -13.44 -4.18
C MET A 108 11.60 -14.78 -3.54
N CYS A 109 11.14 -15.73 -4.33
CA CYS A 109 10.85 -17.09 -3.90
C CYS A 109 12.11 -17.85 -3.52
N ASN A 110 12.20 -18.33 -2.27
CA ASN A 110 13.33 -19.13 -1.80
C ASN A 110 13.43 -20.47 -2.53
N ASN A 111 12.31 -21.16 -2.80
CA ASN A 111 12.34 -22.43 -3.53
C ASN A 111 12.96 -22.26 -4.93
N SER A 112 12.64 -21.16 -5.62
CA SER A 112 13.22 -20.87 -6.94
C SER A 112 14.70 -20.48 -6.83
N LYS A 113 15.06 -19.72 -5.77
CA LYS A 113 16.46 -19.36 -5.46
C LYS A 113 17.29 -20.63 -5.21
N MET A 114 16.85 -21.50 -4.31
CA MET A 114 17.55 -22.78 -4.01
C MET A 114 17.69 -23.65 -5.26
N GLY A 115 16.64 -23.74 -6.09
CA GLY A 115 16.71 -24.49 -7.35
C GLY A 115 17.72 -23.90 -8.34
N ALA A 116 17.89 -22.57 -8.37
CA ALA A 116 18.92 -21.91 -9.17
C ALA A 116 20.33 -22.16 -8.58
N GLU A 117 20.49 -22.07 -7.27
CA GLU A 117 21.76 -22.39 -6.57
C GLU A 117 22.24 -23.80 -6.85
N GLN A 118 21.32 -24.78 -6.81
CA GLN A 118 21.66 -26.17 -7.15
C GLN A 118 22.11 -26.35 -8.60
N ARG A 119 21.46 -25.65 -9.55
CA ARG A 119 21.83 -25.71 -10.98
C ARG A 119 23.15 -25.01 -11.29
N GLU A 120 23.41 -23.88 -10.62
CA GLU A 120 24.59 -23.04 -10.89
C GLU A 120 25.79 -23.41 -10.01
N GLY A 121 25.59 -24.21 -8.96
CA GLY A 121 26.66 -24.61 -8.01
C GLY A 121 27.21 -23.45 -7.19
N LYS A 122 26.46 -22.35 -7.04
CA LYS A 122 26.86 -21.15 -6.29
C LYS A 122 25.68 -20.51 -5.58
N GLU A 123 25.96 -19.71 -4.56
CA GLU A 123 24.93 -18.87 -3.93
C GLU A 123 24.41 -17.82 -4.91
N ILE A 124 23.09 -17.58 -4.87
CA ILE A 124 22.44 -16.53 -5.64
C ILE A 124 22.29 -15.29 -4.77
N PRO A 125 23.03 -14.19 -5.06
CA PRO A 125 22.88 -12.96 -4.32
C PRO A 125 21.56 -12.27 -4.67
N VAL A 126 20.90 -11.73 -3.64
CA VAL A 126 19.64 -11.01 -3.77
C VAL A 126 19.91 -9.52 -3.59
N ILE A 127 19.27 -8.66 -4.42
CA ILE A 127 19.39 -7.22 -4.26
C ILE A 127 18.94 -6.82 -2.85
N SER A 128 19.66 -5.87 -2.22
CA SER A 128 19.47 -5.49 -0.82
C SER A 128 18.08 -4.92 -0.49
N SER A 129 17.37 -4.41 -1.49
CA SER A 129 16.02 -3.87 -1.36
C SER A 129 14.91 -4.91 -1.48
N ALA A 130 15.24 -6.19 -1.71
CA ALA A 130 14.29 -7.30 -1.79
C ALA A 130 14.39 -8.20 -0.57
N GLN A 131 13.27 -8.83 -0.23
CA GLN A 131 13.18 -9.89 0.77
C GLN A 131 13.06 -11.26 0.11
N VAL A 132 13.41 -12.31 0.86
CA VAL A 132 13.20 -13.70 0.43
C VAL A 132 11.99 -14.26 1.17
N VAL A 133 11.04 -14.84 0.44
CA VAL A 133 9.85 -15.50 0.98
C VAL A 133 9.92 -17.00 0.73
N PRO A 134 9.38 -17.85 1.61
CA PRO A 134 9.53 -19.31 1.50
C PRO A 134 9.08 -19.88 0.13
N ALA A 135 7.92 -19.47 -0.36
CA ALA A 135 7.37 -19.89 -1.64
C ALA A 135 6.60 -18.73 -2.30
N GLY A 136 6.99 -18.36 -3.53
CA GLY A 136 6.40 -17.21 -4.21
C GLY A 136 4.90 -17.36 -4.48
N ILE A 137 4.45 -18.54 -4.92
CA ILE A 137 3.02 -18.78 -5.15
C ILE A 137 2.21 -18.71 -3.85
N VAL A 138 2.74 -19.23 -2.74
CA VAL A 138 2.07 -19.14 -1.44
C VAL A 138 1.97 -17.68 -1.01
N ARG A 139 3.04 -16.89 -1.18
CA ARG A 139 3.00 -15.45 -0.88
C ARG A 139 1.94 -14.71 -1.70
N VAL A 140 1.78 -15.04 -2.97
CA VAL A 140 0.70 -14.46 -3.80
C VAL A 140 -0.69 -14.82 -3.26
N MET A 141 -0.89 -16.06 -2.78
CA MET A 141 -2.16 -16.49 -2.18
C MET A 141 -2.44 -15.75 -0.87
N GLU A 142 -1.45 -15.69 0.03
CA GLU A 142 -1.54 -14.95 1.31
C GLU A 142 -1.91 -13.48 1.08
N LEU A 143 -1.24 -12.82 0.14
CA LEU A 143 -1.54 -11.43 -0.20
C LEU A 143 -2.98 -11.26 -0.73
N GLN A 144 -3.48 -12.19 -1.54
CA GLN A 144 -4.87 -12.13 -1.99
C GLN A 144 -5.86 -12.34 -0.83
N GLU A 145 -5.55 -13.20 0.13
CA GLU A 145 -6.32 -13.36 1.37
C GLU A 145 -6.28 -12.10 2.24
N GLU A 146 -5.15 -11.35 2.22
CA GLU A 146 -4.98 -10.04 2.84
C GLU A 146 -5.68 -8.89 2.07
N GLY A 147 -6.37 -9.19 0.96
CA GLY A 147 -7.13 -8.22 0.16
C GLY A 147 -6.33 -7.53 -0.95
N TYR A 148 -5.19 -8.07 -1.36
CA TYR A 148 -4.47 -7.58 -2.53
C TYR A 148 -5.15 -8.01 -3.82
N THR A 149 -5.30 -7.07 -4.74
CA THR A 149 -5.71 -7.38 -6.12
C THR A 149 -4.54 -8.01 -6.86
N TYR A 150 -4.79 -9.15 -7.52
CA TYR A 150 -3.76 -9.81 -8.33
C TYR A 150 -3.63 -9.14 -9.70
N ALA A 151 -2.39 -8.92 -10.13
CA ALA A 151 -2.05 -8.47 -11.48
C ALA A 151 -0.88 -9.27 -12.05
N LYS A 152 -0.93 -9.54 -13.36
CA LYS A 152 0.17 -10.10 -14.13
C LYS A 152 0.64 -9.04 -15.14
N PRO A 153 1.97 -8.80 -15.30
CA PRO A 153 2.49 -7.83 -16.25
C PRO A 153 2.37 -8.27 -17.71
#